data_9457bd64479b6e8dcb18b75c71685d4b
#
_entry.id   9457bd64479b6e8dcb18b75c71685d4b
#
_cell.length_a   1.000
_cell.length_b   1.000
_cell.length_c   1.000
_cell.angle_alpha   90.00
_cell.angle_beta   90.00
_cell.angle_gamma   90.00
#
_symmetry.space_group_name_H-M   'P 1'
#
loop_
_entity.id
_entity.type
_entity.pdbx_description
1 polymer ?
#
loop_
_entity_poly.entity_id
_entity_poly.type
_entity_poly.pdbx_seq_one_letter_code
_entity_poly.pdbx_strand_id
1 'polypeptide(L)'
;MQINGKVTPGNNAGGLTNILEKAMGSVKKGGSTPLNAVYGYAEQITEHGLVIMDAPSYDPVSATAQFAGGCNLCIFATGRGSCYGSRYFPTIKVASIRSCLPECRRIGHQRRYDHRRRTDTGAGGRGDF
;
A
#
# COMPACT_ATOMS: atom_id res chain seq x y z
N MET A 1 -14.43 2.69 -23.88
CA MET A 1 -13.74 3.35 -22.74
C MET A 1 -12.25 3.35 -23.05
N GLN A 2 -11.65 4.49 -23.39
CA GLN A 2 -10.19 4.55 -23.58
C GLN A 2 -9.55 4.57 -22.19
N ILE A 3 -8.91 3.47 -21.81
CA ILE A 3 -8.05 3.44 -20.64
C ILE A 3 -6.82 4.27 -21.01
N ASN A 4 -6.77 5.49 -20.51
CA ASN A 4 -5.64 6.38 -20.73
C ASN A 4 -4.45 5.83 -19.93
N GLY A 5 -3.59 5.04 -20.60
CA GLY A 5 -2.50 4.26 -19.99
C GLY A 5 -1.33 5.09 -19.45
N LYS A 6 -1.53 6.39 -19.19
CA LYS A 6 -0.47 7.27 -18.65
C LYS A 6 -0.42 7.17 -17.13
N VAL A 7 0.72 6.77 -16.61
CA VAL A 7 1.05 6.93 -15.20
C VAL A 7 1.35 8.39 -14.87
N THR A 8 1.17 8.78 -13.61
CA THR A 8 1.51 10.15 -13.18
C THR A 8 3.01 10.43 -13.38
N PRO A 9 3.40 11.69 -13.63
CA PRO A 9 4.81 12.04 -13.83
C PRO A 9 5.74 11.52 -12.74
N GLY A 10 5.30 11.55 -11.48
CA GLY A 10 6.07 11.03 -10.36
C GLY A 10 6.24 9.50 -10.34
N ASN A 11 5.24 8.74 -10.81
CA ASN A 11 5.36 7.31 -10.97
C ASN A 11 6.30 6.96 -12.13
N ASN A 12 6.23 7.72 -13.23
CA ASN A 12 7.11 7.56 -14.38
C ASN A 12 8.58 7.84 -14.00
N ALA A 13 8.84 8.95 -13.29
CA ALA A 13 10.17 9.27 -12.77
C ALA A 13 10.71 8.20 -11.80
N GLY A 14 9.82 7.47 -11.11
CA GLY A 14 10.15 6.33 -10.25
C GLY A 14 10.33 5.01 -11.00
N GLY A 15 10.26 4.99 -12.35
CA GLY A 15 10.51 3.82 -13.20
C GLY A 15 9.26 3.05 -13.64
N LEU A 16 8.05 3.52 -13.33
CA LEU A 16 6.82 2.89 -13.83
C LEU A 16 6.49 3.41 -15.23
N THR A 17 6.42 2.52 -16.21
CA THR A 17 6.21 2.89 -17.62
C THR A 17 4.73 2.88 -18.02
N ASN A 18 3.93 2.02 -17.39
CA ASN A 18 2.53 1.84 -17.75
C ASN A 18 1.63 1.47 -16.53
N ILE A 19 0.33 1.48 -16.75
CA ILE A 19 -0.69 1.15 -15.73
C ILE A 19 -0.62 -0.31 -15.28
N LEU A 20 -0.26 -1.24 -16.15
CA LEU A 20 -0.15 -2.66 -15.81
C LEU A 20 0.94 -2.89 -14.77
N GLU A 21 2.11 -2.28 -14.93
CA GLU A 21 3.18 -2.35 -13.94
C GLU A 21 2.75 -1.77 -12.59
N LYS A 22 1.98 -0.68 -12.60
CA LYS A 22 1.40 -0.11 -11.39
C LYS A 22 0.40 -1.07 -10.73
N ALA A 23 -0.47 -1.70 -11.50
CA ALA A 23 -1.45 -2.68 -11.03
C ALA A 23 -0.78 -3.92 -10.43
N MET A 24 0.33 -4.39 -11.03
CA MET A 24 1.12 -5.50 -10.49
C MET A 24 1.63 -5.24 -9.07
N GLY A 25 1.91 -3.97 -8.73
CA GLY A 25 2.26 -3.58 -7.37
C GLY A 25 1.13 -3.85 -6.36
N SER A 26 -0.12 -3.66 -6.76
CA SER A 26 -1.29 -3.96 -5.93
C SER A 26 -1.47 -5.46 -5.73
N VAL A 27 -1.30 -6.26 -6.77
CA VAL A 27 -1.32 -7.73 -6.68
C VAL A 27 -0.26 -8.25 -5.72
N LYS A 28 0.97 -7.73 -5.81
CA LYS A 28 2.07 -8.11 -4.90
C LYS A 28 1.80 -7.78 -3.44
N LYS A 29 1.01 -6.76 -3.15
CA LYS A 29 0.61 -6.43 -1.77
C LYS A 29 -0.32 -7.47 -1.15
N GLY A 30 -1.07 -8.20 -1.96
CA GLY A 30 -1.91 -9.32 -1.52
C GLY A 30 -1.12 -10.53 -1.01
N GLY A 31 0.17 -10.62 -1.36
CA GLY A 31 1.02 -11.75 -0.95
C GLY A 31 0.69 -13.03 -1.70
N SER A 32 0.81 -14.17 -1.00
CA SER A 32 0.57 -15.52 -1.54
C SER A 32 -0.68 -16.19 -0.96
N THR A 33 -1.47 -15.47 -0.19
CA THR A 33 -2.71 -15.98 0.42
C THR A 33 -3.78 -16.15 -0.65
N PRO A 34 -4.59 -17.22 -0.61
CA PRO A 34 -5.71 -17.39 -1.53
C PRO A 34 -6.69 -16.23 -1.41
N LEU A 35 -7.22 -15.77 -2.55
CA LEU A 35 -8.27 -14.77 -2.59
C LEU A 35 -9.62 -15.44 -2.28
N ASN A 36 -10.29 -15.02 -1.22
CA ASN A 36 -11.54 -15.63 -0.77
C ASN A 36 -12.77 -15.01 -1.43
N ALA A 37 -12.77 -13.69 -1.61
CA ALA A 37 -13.90 -13.00 -2.23
C ALA A 37 -13.48 -11.70 -2.92
N VAL A 38 -14.35 -11.23 -3.83
CA VAL A 38 -14.27 -9.92 -4.48
C VAL A 38 -15.57 -9.19 -4.23
N TYR A 39 -15.49 -7.97 -3.73
CA TYR A 39 -16.63 -7.12 -3.41
C TYR A 39 -16.73 -5.95 -4.36
N GLY A 40 -17.94 -5.49 -4.62
CA GLY A 40 -18.21 -4.23 -5.30
C GLY A 40 -17.85 -3.02 -4.45
N TYR A 41 -17.95 -1.83 -5.04
CA TYR A 41 -17.64 -0.56 -4.36
C TYR A 41 -18.51 -0.34 -3.13
N ALA A 42 -17.88 -0.18 -1.97
CA ALA A 42 -18.51 0.04 -0.67
C ALA A 42 -19.47 -1.09 -0.22
N GLU A 43 -19.39 -2.26 -0.84
CA GLU A 43 -20.17 -3.43 -0.46
C GLU A 43 -19.72 -3.95 0.91
N GLN A 44 -20.67 -4.42 1.72
CA GLN A 44 -20.40 -4.96 3.05
C GLN A 44 -19.56 -6.22 2.97
N ILE A 45 -18.39 -6.22 3.62
CA ILE A 45 -17.49 -7.36 3.66
C ILE A 45 -18.00 -8.35 4.72
N THR A 46 -18.30 -9.56 4.30
CA THR A 46 -18.80 -10.65 5.17
C THR A 46 -17.82 -11.80 5.30
N GLU A 47 -16.96 -12.01 4.30
CA GLU A 47 -16.00 -13.10 4.29
C GLU A 47 -14.72 -12.78 5.06
N HIS A 48 -14.12 -13.81 5.65
CA HIS A 48 -12.83 -13.72 6.31
C HIS A 48 -11.67 -14.11 5.39
N GLY A 49 -10.49 -13.56 5.66
CA GLY A 49 -9.27 -13.83 4.89
C GLY A 49 -8.92 -12.71 3.93
N LEU A 50 -8.23 -13.04 2.83
CA LEU A 50 -7.88 -12.06 1.81
C LEU A 50 -9.08 -11.82 0.89
N VAL A 51 -9.56 -10.60 0.89
CA VAL A 51 -10.63 -10.14 -0.01
C VAL A 51 -10.18 -8.90 -0.77
N ILE A 52 -10.75 -8.66 -1.94
CA ILE A 52 -10.49 -7.47 -2.76
C ILE A 52 -11.80 -6.71 -2.93
N MET A 53 -11.75 -5.39 -2.79
CA MET A 53 -12.83 -4.50 -3.16
C MET A 53 -12.51 -3.83 -4.49
N ASP A 54 -13.37 -3.96 -5.48
CA ASP A 54 -13.28 -3.24 -6.74
C ASP A 54 -13.62 -1.76 -6.51
N ALA A 55 -12.59 -0.92 -6.48
CA ALA A 55 -12.73 0.49 -6.18
C ALA A 55 -11.80 1.33 -7.07
N PRO A 56 -12.16 2.58 -7.37
CA PRO A 56 -11.28 3.49 -8.10
C PRO A 56 -9.92 3.66 -7.42
N SER A 57 -8.84 3.71 -8.21
CA SER A 57 -7.46 3.91 -7.72
C SER A 57 -7.21 5.35 -7.28
N TYR A 58 -8.07 5.89 -6.44
CA TYR A 58 -7.96 7.22 -5.86
C TYR A 58 -8.05 7.10 -4.34
N ASP A 59 -6.98 7.48 -3.64
CA ASP A 59 -6.78 7.16 -2.22
C ASP A 59 -7.97 7.47 -1.32
N PRO A 60 -8.54 8.71 -1.29
CA PRO A 60 -9.68 9.02 -0.44
C PRO A 60 -10.93 8.20 -0.78
N VAL A 61 -11.21 8.01 -2.07
CA VAL A 61 -12.40 7.30 -2.55
C VAL A 61 -12.31 5.82 -2.21
N SER A 62 -11.18 5.20 -2.54
CA SER A 62 -10.95 3.78 -2.27
C SER A 62 -10.98 3.47 -0.77
N ALA A 63 -10.27 4.25 0.04
CA ALA A 63 -10.21 4.01 1.47
C ALA A 63 -11.57 4.26 2.17
N THR A 64 -12.35 5.23 1.70
CA THR A 64 -13.69 5.47 2.22
C THR A 64 -14.65 4.32 1.87
N ALA A 65 -14.54 3.75 0.67
CA ALA A 65 -15.32 2.59 0.28
C ALA A 65 -15.00 1.36 1.14
N GLN A 66 -13.72 1.11 1.40
CA GLN A 66 -13.29 0.02 2.27
C GLN A 66 -13.79 0.20 3.71
N PHE A 67 -13.78 1.43 4.22
CA PHE A 67 -14.35 1.74 5.52
C PHE A 67 -15.87 1.49 5.55
N ALA A 68 -16.58 1.93 4.52
CA ALA A 68 -18.02 1.67 4.39
C ALA A 68 -18.31 0.16 4.30
N GLY A 69 -17.43 -0.62 3.69
CA GLY A 69 -17.51 -2.08 3.64
C GLY A 69 -17.18 -2.80 4.97
N GLY A 70 -16.75 -2.07 6.01
CA GLY A 70 -16.51 -2.64 7.33
C GLY A 70 -15.06 -2.67 7.80
N CYS A 71 -14.11 -2.14 7.02
CA CYS A 71 -12.72 -2.03 7.45
C CYS A 71 -12.58 -1.02 8.59
N ASN A 72 -11.81 -1.36 9.62
CA ASN A 72 -11.60 -0.52 10.81
C ASN A 72 -10.17 0.02 10.95
N LEU A 73 -9.24 -0.45 10.13
CA LEU A 73 -7.84 -0.04 10.10
C LEU A 73 -7.33 -0.02 8.65
N CYS A 74 -6.64 1.05 8.28
CA CYS A 74 -5.98 1.15 6.99
C CYS A 74 -4.46 1.03 7.12
N ILE A 75 -3.84 0.11 6.37
CA ILE A 75 -2.40 0.06 6.19
C ILE A 75 -2.09 0.60 4.78
N PHE A 76 -1.66 1.84 4.74
CA PHE A 76 -1.42 2.55 3.50
C PHE A 76 0.04 2.41 3.06
N ALA A 77 0.29 1.53 2.07
CA ALA A 77 1.62 1.34 1.51
C ALA A 77 1.88 2.37 0.40
N THR A 78 2.97 3.11 0.51
CA THR A 78 3.35 4.15 -0.44
C THR A 78 4.84 4.10 -0.77
N GLY A 79 5.20 4.46 -2.02
CA GLY A 79 6.60 4.59 -2.43
C GLY A 79 7.19 5.93 -2.03
N ARG A 80 6.54 7.02 -2.42
CA ARG A 80 7.03 8.40 -2.27
C ARG A 80 6.49 9.13 -1.04
N GLY A 81 5.48 8.60 -0.42
CA GLY A 81 4.72 9.25 0.64
C GLY A 81 3.33 9.65 0.17
N SER A 82 2.43 9.84 1.11
CA SER A 82 1.08 10.36 0.87
C SER A 82 0.66 11.21 2.06
N CYS A 83 0.05 12.35 1.78
CA CYS A 83 -0.56 13.19 2.81
C CYS A 83 -1.93 12.64 3.27
N TYR A 84 -2.50 11.66 2.57
CA TYR A 84 -3.79 11.09 2.92
C TYR A 84 -3.79 10.52 4.34
N GLY A 85 -4.84 10.82 5.08
CA GLY A 85 -5.16 10.24 6.37
C GLY A 85 -6.68 10.29 6.56
N SER A 86 -7.28 9.20 6.97
CA SER A 86 -8.70 9.18 7.24
C SER A 86 -9.01 9.81 8.61
N ARG A 87 -10.11 10.54 8.68
CA ARG A 87 -10.68 11.02 9.94
C ARG A 87 -11.51 9.93 10.65
N TYR A 88 -12.00 8.97 9.88
CA TYR A 88 -12.97 7.98 10.35
C TYR A 88 -12.32 6.72 10.92
N PHE A 89 -11.11 6.38 10.50
CA PHE A 89 -10.41 5.19 10.96
C PHE A 89 -8.89 5.41 10.99
N PRO A 90 -8.15 4.69 11.86
CA PRO A 90 -6.70 4.78 11.94
C PRO A 90 -6.03 4.41 10.61
N THR A 91 -5.06 5.21 10.19
CA THR A 91 -4.29 4.97 8.98
C THR A 91 -2.81 4.86 9.32
N ILE A 92 -2.24 3.67 9.15
CA ILE A 92 -0.80 3.41 9.32
C ILE A 92 -0.14 3.53 7.95
N LYS A 93 0.80 4.44 7.79
CA LYS A 93 1.54 4.61 6.54
C LYS A 93 2.82 3.79 6.55
N VAL A 94 3.04 3.02 5.50
CA VAL A 94 4.24 2.22 5.29
C VAL A 94 4.94 2.72 4.02
N ALA A 95 6.13 3.29 4.16
CA ALA A 95 6.93 3.78 3.03
C ALA A 95 8.01 2.78 2.65
N SER A 96 8.17 2.53 1.35
CA SER A 96 9.23 1.66 0.81
C SER A 96 10.55 2.40 0.56
N ILE A 97 10.55 3.73 0.49
CA ILE A 97 11.72 4.56 0.17
C ILE A 97 12.12 5.43 1.36
N ARG A 98 13.44 5.46 1.66
CA ARG A 98 14.01 6.25 2.77
C ARG A 98 13.86 7.77 2.62
N SER A 99 13.87 8.28 1.41
CA SER A 99 13.79 9.71 1.12
C SER A 99 12.46 10.36 1.53
N CYS A 100 11.43 9.57 1.77
CA CYS A 100 10.12 10.07 2.24
C CYS A 100 10.05 10.32 3.75
N LEU A 101 11.08 9.97 4.52
CA LEU A 101 11.08 10.07 5.97
C LEU A 101 10.89 11.49 6.54
N PRO A 102 11.47 12.57 5.98
CA PRO A 102 11.30 13.91 6.53
C PRO A 102 9.87 14.45 6.41
N GLU A 103 9.22 14.20 5.26
CA GLU A 103 7.85 14.66 5.01
C GLU A 103 6.82 13.80 5.75
N CYS A 104 7.09 12.53 5.89
CA CYS A 104 6.22 11.60 6.59
C CYS A 104 6.22 11.77 8.11
N ARG A 105 7.30 12.26 8.70
CA ARG A 105 7.36 12.63 10.13
C ARG A 105 6.43 13.78 10.49
N ARG A 106 6.12 14.67 9.55
CA ARG A 106 5.19 15.79 9.75
C ARG A 106 3.73 15.37 9.80
N ILE A 107 3.39 14.16 9.34
CA ILE A 107 2.00 13.74 9.09
C ILE A 107 1.55 12.59 10.03
N GLY A 108 2.34 12.22 11.02
CA GLY A 108 1.99 11.19 12.01
C GLY A 108 2.79 9.89 11.88
N HIS A 109 2.72 9.08 12.91
CA HIS A 109 3.54 7.90 13.14
C HIS A 109 3.70 6.99 11.91
N GLN A 110 4.91 6.94 11.36
CA GLN A 110 5.30 5.92 10.39
C GLN A 110 6.19 4.87 11.05
N ARG A 111 5.73 3.63 11.03
CA ARG A 111 6.62 2.48 11.23
C ARG A 111 7.22 2.08 9.88
N ARG A 112 8.54 1.99 9.86
CA ARG A 112 9.34 1.60 8.70
C ARG A 112 9.35 0.08 8.60
N TYR A 113 8.96 -0.45 7.46
CA TYR A 113 9.19 -1.85 7.12
C TYR A 113 10.51 -1.94 6.35
N ASP A 114 11.54 -2.53 6.94
CA ASP A 114 12.85 -2.72 6.31
C ASP A 114 12.90 -4.11 5.66
N HIS A 115 12.69 -4.15 4.36
CA HIS A 115 12.77 -5.39 3.59
C HIS A 115 14.17 -6.03 3.57
N ARG A 116 15.22 -5.30 3.99
CA ARG A 116 16.60 -5.80 3.95
C ARG A 116 16.98 -6.75 5.08
N ARG A 117 16.17 -6.86 6.14
CA ARG A 117 16.46 -7.77 7.25
C ARG A 117 16.15 -9.25 6.97
N ARG A 118 15.66 -9.59 5.80
CA ARG A 118 15.32 -10.99 5.47
C ARG A 118 16.38 -11.75 4.66
N THR A 119 17.48 -11.10 4.29
CA THR A 119 18.56 -11.73 3.53
C THR A 119 19.87 -11.93 4.30
N ASP A 120 19.97 -11.45 5.56
CA ASP A 120 21.21 -11.58 6.37
C ASP A 120 21.04 -12.53 7.60
N THR A 121 20.36 -13.64 7.41
CA THR A 121 20.52 -14.77 8.34
C THR A 121 21.31 -15.89 7.65
N GLY A 122 22.60 -15.64 7.47
CA GLY A 122 23.50 -16.67 6.97
C GLY A 122 24.86 -16.11 6.58
N ALA A 123 25.68 -15.79 7.54
CA ALA A 123 27.12 -16.08 7.52
C ALA A 123 27.80 -15.31 8.67
N GLY A 124 28.51 -16.07 9.46
CA GLY A 124 29.18 -15.74 10.68
C GLY A 124 30.21 -14.64 10.61
N GLY A 125 30.66 -14.25 11.78
CA GLY A 125 31.89 -13.47 11.94
C GLY A 125 31.89 -12.64 13.20
N ARG A 126 32.55 -13.19 14.18
CA ARG A 126 33.06 -12.56 15.40
C ARG A 126 33.59 -11.13 15.21
N GLY A 127 33.54 -10.35 16.24
CA GLY A 127 34.46 -9.24 16.44
C GLY A 127 33.87 -8.09 17.23
N ASP A 128 34.09 -8.12 18.52
CA ASP A 128 34.62 -7.11 19.43
C ASP A 128 34.07 -5.67 19.43
N PHE A 129 33.68 -5.31 20.64
CA PHE A 129 33.40 -4.00 21.25
C PHE A 129 32.04 -3.39 21.03
#